data_554ec57f94a7807b8b37c5b9fbeebac7
#
_entry.id   554ec57f94a7807b8b37c5b9fbeebac7
#
_cell.length_a   1.000
_cell.length_b   1.000
_cell.length_c   1.000
_cell.angle_alpha   90.00
_cell.angle_beta   90.00
_cell.angle_gamma   90.00
#
_symmetry.space_group_name_H-M   'P 1'
#
loop_
_entity.id
_entity.type
_entity.pdbx_description
1 polymer ?
#
loop_
_entity_poly.entity_id
_entity_poly.type
_entity_poly.pdbx_seq_one_letter_code
_entity_poly.pdbx_strand_id
1 'polypeptide(L)'
;MGWWSDVLADAMKRSKKFEIAACYTRSDDKRQAFAKKYGCTPVSTYDAILNDKSIEAIVNTTPNNVHAETTRAAAAAGKHVFLDKPIANTVADARSLTSACRKAGVVLALGYQRRKESHFRWIRKQIGDGVFGKLVNAEANISRDRLGQFQLGSWRYTEAGMPGGVMLQIGIHYTDVLEYLMGPIRAVRGSLAQLVLPGENPDIASLILEHENGALSTLNACYASASEYYLMNIYGKEATAYYDLHNGLRFQKRGTTTAGPVPFPKNDTLVEELAEFADAVRGKGAPEMDGEKGTASLAVLLAGIRSAREGRRVEIAEVLEGSRPEPAQDRIHKTR
;
A
#
# COMPACT_ATOMS: atom_id res chain seq x y z
N MET A 1 -12.05 15.04 -7.59
CA MET A 1 -11.89 13.59 -7.40
C MET A 1 -10.91 13.08 -8.46
N GLY A 2 -10.11 12.11 -8.13
CA GLY A 2 -9.22 11.44 -9.07
C GLY A 2 -9.84 10.11 -9.54
N TRP A 3 -9.25 9.47 -10.56
CA TRP A 3 -9.70 8.16 -11.06
C TRP A 3 -9.82 7.09 -9.97
N TRP A 4 -8.96 7.13 -8.94
CA TRP A 4 -9.01 6.18 -7.83
C TRP A 4 -10.24 6.35 -6.95
N SER A 5 -10.72 7.58 -6.80
CA SER A 5 -12.00 7.83 -6.11
C SER A 5 -13.17 7.18 -6.84
N ASP A 6 -13.16 7.19 -8.18
CA ASP A 6 -14.17 6.50 -8.99
C ASP A 6 -14.09 4.98 -8.81
N VAL A 7 -12.88 4.41 -8.82
CA VAL A 7 -12.67 2.96 -8.62
C VAL A 7 -13.22 2.51 -7.27
N LEU A 8 -12.94 3.24 -6.19
CA LEU A 8 -13.46 2.90 -4.86
C LEU A 8 -14.97 3.12 -4.75
N ALA A 9 -15.51 4.20 -5.34
CA ALA A 9 -16.95 4.43 -5.35
C ALA A 9 -17.71 3.32 -6.10
N ASP A 10 -17.18 2.85 -7.22
CA ASP A 10 -17.74 1.71 -7.94
C ASP A 10 -17.68 0.41 -7.11
N ALA A 11 -16.60 0.19 -6.35
CA ALA A 11 -16.47 -0.94 -5.43
C ALA A 11 -17.45 -0.82 -4.24
N MET A 12 -17.62 0.37 -3.67
CA MET A 12 -18.65 0.63 -2.64
C MET A 12 -20.05 0.24 -3.13
N LYS A 13 -20.41 0.64 -4.35
CA LYS A 13 -21.70 0.26 -4.94
C LYS A 13 -21.84 -1.25 -5.12
N ARG A 14 -20.80 -1.94 -5.59
CA ARG A 14 -20.82 -3.41 -5.76
C ARG A 14 -20.90 -4.14 -4.42
N SER A 15 -20.30 -3.60 -3.36
CA SER A 15 -20.33 -4.20 -2.02
C SER A 15 -21.72 -4.18 -1.37
N LYS A 16 -22.60 -3.25 -1.79
CA LYS A 16 -23.95 -3.02 -1.24
C LYS A 16 -23.97 -2.71 0.27
N LYS A 17 -22.83 -2.31 0.85
CA LYS A 17 -22.70 -1.97 2.28
C LYS A 17 -22.57 -0.47 2.53
N PHE A 18 -22.55 0.35 1.47
CA PHE A 18 -22.34 1.78 1.52
C PHE A 18 -23.44 2.54 0.81
N GLU A 19 -23.76 3.69 1.37
CA GLU A 19 -24.43 4.80 0.71
C GLU A 19 -23.43 5.93 0.56
N ILE A 20 -23.24 6.45 -0.67
CA ILE A 20 -22.35 7.57 -0.93
C ILE A 20 -23.16 8.85 -0.74
N ALA A 21 -23.18 9.40 0.48
CA ALA A 21 -24.02 10.54 0.84
C ALA A 21 -23.50 11.87 0.27
N ALA A 22 -22.18 12.11 0.37
CA ALA A 22 -21.56 13.35 -0.05
C ALA A 22 -20.17 13.15 -0.65
N CYS A 23 -19.68 14.16 -1.39
CA CYS A 23 -18.31 14.19 -1.88
C CYS A 23 -17.69 15.58 -1.76
N TYR A 24 -16.36 15.61 -1.51
CA TYR A 24 -15.56 16.81 -1.46
C TYR A 24 -14.25 16.66 -2.25
N THR A 25 -13.93 17.68 -3.02
CA THR A 25 -12.60 17.94 -3.60
C THR A 25 -12.49 19.43 -3.90
N ARG A 26 -11.25 19.95 -3.95
CA ARG A 26 -10.99 21.37 -4.19
C ARG A 26 -11.49 21.87 -5.55
N SER A 27 -11.47 21.01 -6.60
CA SER A 27 -11.96 21.34 -7.93
C SER A 27 -13.49 21.19 -7.97
N ASP A 28 -14.20 22.27 -8.27
CA ASP A 28 -15.67 22.26 -8.38
C ASP A 28 -16.15 21.34 -9.50
N ASP A 29 -15.59 21.47 -10.71
CA ASP A 29 -15.97 20.63 -11.86
C ASP A 29 -15.88 19.14 -11.55
N LYS A 30 -14.76 18.71 -10.92
CA LYS A 30 -14.56 17.30 -10.54
C LYS A 30 -15.54 16.87 -9.45
N ARG A 31 -15.90 17.76 -8.54
CA ARG A 31 -16.86 17.51 -7.48
C ARG A 31 -18.26 17.32 -8.04
N GLN A 32 -18.70 18.22 -8.91
CA GLN A 32 -20.00 18.15 -9.57
C GLN A 32 -20.13 16.91 -10.46
N ALA A 33 -19.09 16.61 -11.24
CA ALA A 33 -19.06 15.41 -12.09
C ALA A 33 -19.18 14.12 -11.27
N PHE A 34 -18.46 14.02 -10.17
CA PHE A 34 -18.54 12.87 -9.27
C PHE A 34 -19.91 12.74 -8.61
N ALA A 35 -20.44 13.85 -8.10
CA ALA A 35 -21.77 13.90 -7.48
C ALA A 35 -22.86 13.44 -8.44
N LYS A 36 -22.84 13.95 -9.70
CA LYS A 36 -23.76 13.52 -10.75
C LYS A 36 -23.66 12.02 -11.06
N LYS A 37 -22.41 11.49 -11.15
CA LYS A 37 -22.15 10.08 -11.47
C LYS A 37 -22.66 9.15 -10.39
N TYR A 38 -22.48 9.50 -9.13
CA TYR A 38 -22.76 8.62 -8.00
C TYR A 38 -24.06 8.93 -7.25
N GLY A 39 -24.73 10.04 -7.58
CA GLY A 39 -26.00 10.43 -6.98
C GLY A 39 -25.83 10.96 -5.54
N CYS A 40 -24.71 11.65 -5.25
CA CYS A 40 -24.41 12.16 -3.92
C CYS A 40 -24.36 13.70 -3.87
N THR A 41 -24.34 14.28 -2.69
CA THR A 41 -24.31 15.74 -2.49
C THR A 41 -22.88 16.30 -2.69
N PRO A 42 -22.64 17.22 -3.64
CA PRO A 42 -21.37 17.93 -3.71
C PRO A 42 -21.29 19.00 -2.64
N VAL A 43 -20.34 18.94 -1.74
CA VAL A 43 -20.14 19.97 -0.70
C VAL A 43 -18.90 20.81 -1.00
N SER A 44 -18.96 22.10 -0.68
CA SER A 44 -17.90 23.07 -1.01
C SER A 44 -16.71 23.06 -0.05
N THR A 45 -16.85 22.46 1.14
CA THR A 45 -15.80 22.40 2.17
C THR A 45 -15.71 21.00 2.75
N TYR A 46 -14.55 20.64 3.27
CA TYR A 46 -14.38 19.39 4.02
C TYR A 46 -15.15 19.42 5.34
N ASP A 47 -15.22 20.60 5.98
CA ASP A 47 -15.96 20.80 7.23
C ASP A 47 -17.45 20.49 7.09
N ALA A 48 -18.04 20.70 5.91
CA ALA A 48 -19.42 20.31 5.66
C ALA A 48 -19.65 18.81 5.82
N ILE A 49 -18.68 17.97 5.39
CA ILE A 49 -18.71 16.52 5.64
C ILE A 49 -18.51 16.21 7.12
N LEU A 50 -17.53 16.87 7.77
CA LEU A 50 -17.18 16.61 9.18
C LEU A 50 -18.34 16.93 10.12
N ASN A 51 -19.08 18.01 9.85
CA ASN A 51 -20.20 18.48 10.67
C ASN A 51 -21.52 17.76 10.41
N ASP A 52 -21.65 17.03 9.29
CA ASP A 52 -22.87 16.28 8.96
C ASP A 52 -22.98 15.03 9.85
N LYS A 53 -23.95 14.99 10.73
CA LYS A 53 -24.20 13.88 11.67
C LYS A 53 -24.69 12.61 10.99
N SER A 54 -25.24 12.70 9.79
CA SER A 54 -25.70 11.52 9.02
C SER A 54 -24.54 10.75 8.38
N ILE A 55 -23.37 11.36 8.20
CA ILE A 55 -22.18 10.72 7.65
C ILE A 55 -21.42 10.00 8.77
N GLU A 56 -21.32 8.68 8.68
CA GLU A 56 -20.64 7.84 9.68
C GLU A 56 -19.14 7.67 9.38
N ALA A 57 -18.77 7.65 8.10
CA ALA A 57 -17.41 7.30 7.66
C ALA A 57 -16.96 8.13 6.46
N ILE A 58 -15.65 8.22 6.30
CA ILE A 58 -14.99 8.91 5.19
C ILE A 58 -14.07 7.93 4.46
N VAL A 59 -14.21 7.86 3.12
CA VAL A 59 -13.23 7.21 2.23
C VAL A 59 -12.27 8.28 1.74
N ASN A 60 -11.05 8.30 2.29
CA ASN A 60 -10.05 9.32 2.06
C ASN A 60 -9.06 8.90 0.95
N THR A 61 -9.12 9.57 -0.18
CA THR A 61 -8.24 9.38 -1.36
C THR A 61 -7.49 10.65 -1.74
N THR A 62 -7.22 11.50 -0.76
CA THR A 62 -6.46 12.74 -0.96
C THR A 62 -4.99 12.44 -1.34
N PRO A 63 -4.19 13.43 -1.76
CA PRO A 63 -2.75 13.25 -1.86
C PRO A 63 -2.11 12.86 -0.51
N ASN A 64 -1.07 12.03 -0.55
CA ASN A 64 -0.45 11.44 0.65
C ASN A 64 -0.02 12.48 1.71
N ASN A 65 0.48 13.61 1.26
CA ASN A 65 0.99 14.68 2.14
C ASN A 65 -0.08 15.36 3.00
N VAL A 66 -1.38 15.14 2.69
CA VAL A 66 -2.50 15.65 3.50
C VAL A 66 -3.29 14.54 4.20
N HIS A 67 -2.89 13.27 4.08
CA HIS A 67 -3.54 12.14 4.74
C HIS A 67 -3.63 12.32 6.26
N ALA A 68 -2.52 12.76 6.88
CA ALA A 68 -2.48 12.93 8.33
C ALA A 68 -3.43 14.02 8.83
N GLU A 69 -3.44 15.17 8.16
CA GLU A 69 -4.31 16.29 8.51
C GLU A 69 -5.78 15.91 8.36
N THR A 70 -6.17 15.43 7.18
CA THR A 70 -7.57 15.10 6.87
C THR A 70 -8.10 13.94 7.71
N THR A 71 -7.26 12.94 8.01
CA THR A 71 -7.65 11.82 8.88
C THR A 71 -7.80 12.24 10.33
N ARG A 72 -6.90 13.09 10.86
CA ARG A 72 -7.05 13.64 12.23
C ARG A 72 -8.31 14.46 12.37
N ALA A 73 -8.63 15.30 11.37
CA ALA A 73 -9.86 16.08 11.37
C ALA A 73 -11.12 15.18 11.37
N ALA A 74 -11.11 14.12 10.54
CA ALA A 74 -12.18 13.13 10.53
C ALA A 74 -12.34 12.44 11.89
N ALA A 75 -11.24 11.99 12.49
CA ALA A 75 -11.25 11.35 13.81
C ALA A 75 -11.78 12.27 14.88
N ALA A 76 -11.37 13.55 14.91
CA ALA A 76 -11.87 14.56 15.85
C ALA A 76 -13.38 14.82 15.71
N ALA A 77 -13.92 14.66 14.49
CA ALA A 77 -15.35 14.74 14.19
C ALA A 77 -16.11 13.42 14.45
N GLY A 78 -15.45 12.39 14.98
CA GLY A 78 -16.04 11.09 15.28
C GLY A 78 -16.33 10.24 14.03
N LYS A 79 -15.69 10.53 12.88
CA LYS A 79 -15.88 9.79 11.65
C LYS A 79 -14.90 8.62 11.55
N HIS A 80 -15.40 7.43 11.20
CA HIS A 80 -14.57 6.30 10.79
C HIS A 80 -13.86 6.61 9.48
N VAL A 81 -12.65 6.05 9.25
CA VAL A 81 -11.85 6.38 8.07
C VAL A 81 -11.38 5.12 7.36
N PHE A 82 -11.70 5.01 6.08
CA PHE A 82 -10.97 4.18 5.12
C PHE A 82 -9.98 5.08 4.39
N LEU A 83 -8.68 4.84 4.58
CA LEU A 83 -7.61 5.67 4.04
C LEU A 83 -6.86 4.92 2.94
N ASP A 84 -6.72 5.54 1.76
CA ASP A 84 -5.86 4.99 0.71
C ASP A 84 -4.38 4.94 1.17
N LYS A 85 -3.64 3.97 0.65
CA LYS A 85 -2.20 3.82 0.91
C LYS A 85 -1.37 4.88 0.13
N PRO A 86 -0.18 5.23 0.61
CA PRO A 86 0.39 4.91 1.92
C PRO A 86 -0.35 5.65 3.04
N ILE A 87 -0.21 5.18 4.26
CA ILE A 87 -0.84 5.83 5.42
C ILE A 87 -0.45 7.32 5.55
N ALA A 88 0.83 7.64 5.29
CA ALA A 88 1.40 8.98 5.29
C ALA A 88 2.75 8.97 4.53
N ASN A 89 3.43 10.12 4.47
CA ASN A 89 4.79 10.23 3.94
C ASN A 89 5.87 10.09 5.03
N THR A 90 5.51 10.21 6.31
CA THR A 90 6.43 10.08 7.45
C THR A 90 5.86 9.16 8.53
N VAL A 91 6.75 8.50 9.31
CA VAL A 91 6.32 7.68 10.46
C VAL A 91 5.65 8.55 11.53
N ALA A 92 6.11 9.78 11.73
CA ALA A 92 5.52 10.71 12.70
C ALA A 92 4.05 11.00 12.37
N ASP A 93 3.74 11.30 11.11
CA ASP A 93 2.39 11.53 10.64
C ASP A 93 1.52 10.27 10.74
N ALA A 94 2.07 9.10 10.35
CA ALA A 94 1.38 7.82 10.45
C ALA A 94 0.98 7.51 11.90
N ARG A 95 1.89 7.69 12.85
CA ARG A 95 1.62 7.53 14.29
C ARG A 95 0.62 8.54 14.82
N SER A 96 0.74 9.79 14.39
CA SER A 96 -0.16 10.88 14.81
C SER A 96 -1.61 10.60 14.42
N LEU A 97 -1.86 10.25 13.14
CA LEU A 97 -3.21 9.95 12.66
C LEU A 97 -3.76 8.64 13.29
N THR A 98 -2.93 7.60 13.44
CA THR A 98 -3.32 6.34 14.10
C THR A 98 -3.72 6.58 15.55
N SER A 99 -2.91 7.36 16.28
CA SER A 99 -3.22 7.74 17.67
C SER A 99 -4.50 8.55 17.77
N ALA A 100 -4.74 9.48 16.84
CA ALA A 100 -5.97 10.28 16.80
C ALA A 100 -7.22 9.40 16.62
N CYS A 101 -7.19 8.47 15.67
CA CYS A 101 -8.30 7.54 15.45
C CYS A 101 -8.55 6.65 16.67
N ARG A 102 -7.49 6.11 17.28
CA ARG A 102 -7.60 5.30 18.51
C ARG A 102 -8.19 6.10 19.68
N LYS A 103 -7.72 7.32 19.91
CA LYS A 103 -8.24 8.19 20.98
C LYS A 103 -9.70 8.57 20.78
N ALA A 104 -10.12 8.76 19.53
CA ALA A 104 -11.51 9.06 19.19
C ALA A 104 -12.42 7.82 19.18
N GLY A 105 -11.88 6.61 19.33
CA GLY A 105 -12.64 5.36 19.23
C GLY A 105 -13.20 5.08 17.84
N VAL A 106 -12.61 5.66 16.80
CA VAL A 106 -13.03 5.45 15.40
C VAL A 106 -12.19 4.40 14.71
N VAL A 107 -12.81 3.65 13.79
CA VAL A 107 -12.14 2.66 12.95
C VAL A 107 -11.26 3.39 11.93
N LEU A 108 -9.99 2.96 11.83
CA LEU A 108 -9.09 3.30 10.75
C LEU A 108 -8.74 2.02 9.98
N ALA A 109 -9.13 1.96 8.71
CA ALA A 109 -8.75 0.90 7.78
C ALA A 109 -7.92 1.47 6.64
N LEU A 110 -6.96 0.69 6.13
CA LEU A 110 -6.08 1.11 5.04
C LEU A 110 -6.30 0.27 3.79
N GLY A 111 -6.27 0.92 2.62
CA GLY A 111 -6.49 0.33 1.31
C GLY A 111 -5.29 -0.47 0.78
N TYR A 112 -5.04 -1.66 1.32
CA TYR A 112 -3.97 -2.58 0.90
C TYR A 112 -4.57 -3.84 0.25
N GLN A 113 -5.31 -3.65 -0.82
CA GLN A 113 -6.13 -4.68 -1.47
C GLN A 113 -5.35 -5.91 -1.95
N ARG A 114 -4.03 -5.79 -2.23
CA ARG A 114 -3.26 -6.89 -2.82
C ARG A 114 -3.15 -8.11 -1.93
N ARG A 115 -3.04 -7.95 -0.61
CA ARG A 115 -3.03 -9.10 0.31
C ARG A 115 -4.31 -9.95 0.25
N LYS A 116 -5.41 -9.38 -0.26
CA LYS A 116 -6.70 -10.07 -0.43
C LYS A 116 -6.79 -10.85 -1.75
N GLU A 117 -5.81 -10.73 -2.65
CA GLU A 117 -5.79 -11.51 -3.89
C GLU A 117 -5.80 -13.02 -3.57
N SER A 118 -6.70 -13.76 -4.20
CA SER A 118 -6.98 -15.18 -3.87
C SER A 118 -5.74 -16.07 -3.89
N HIS A 119 -4.80 -15.82 -4.79
CA HIS A 119 -3.55 -16.57 -4.84
C HIS A 119 -2.64 -16.29 -3.62
N PHE A 120 -2.58 -15.06 -3.11
CA PHE A 120 -1.83 -14.75 -1.88
C PHE A 120 -2.54 -15.32 -0.64
N ARG A 121 -3.86 -15.31 -0.61
CA ARG A 121 -4.65 -15.97 0.44
C ARG A 121 -4.41 -17.48 0.45
N TRP A 122 -4.37 -18.10 -0.71
CA TRP A 122 -4.05 -19.51 -0.83
C TRP A 122 -2.63 -19.82 -0.31
N ILE A 123 -1.62 -19.05 -0.73
CA ILE A 123 -0.23 -19.21 -0.24
C ILE A 123 -0.18 -19.06 1.28
N ARG A 124 -0.81 -18.00 1.81
CA ARG A 124 -0.86 -17.75 3.27
C ARG A 124 -1.47 -18.91 4.04
N LYS A 125 -2.54 -19.47 3.51
CA LYS A 125 -3.17 -20.68 4.09
C LYS A 125 -2.19 -21.84 4.12
N GLN A 126 -1.52 -22.15 3.00
CA GLN A 126 -0.55 -23.26 2.95
C GLN A 126 0.63 -23.05 3.91
N ILE A 127 1.08 -21.80 4.10
CA ILE A 127 2.10 -21.45 5.10
C ILE A 127 1.56 -21.73 6.50
N GLY A 128 0.34 -21.28 6.82
CA GLY A 128 -0.31 -21.52 8.12
C GLY A 128 -0.54 -22.99 8.43
N ASP A 129 -0.83 -23.80 7.41
CA ASP A 129 -1.00 -25.25 7.50
C ASP A 129 0.37 -26.00 7.61
N GLY A 130 1.51 -25.28 7.59
CA GLY A 130 2.85 -25.86 7.72
C GLY A 130 3.40 -26.52 6.45
N VAL A 131 2.70 -26.43 5.31
CA VAL A 131 3.04 -27.15 4.06
C VAL A 131 4.41 -26.73 3.50
N PHE A 132 4.80 -25.46 3.70
CA PHE A 132 6.11 -24.96 3.26
C PHE A 132 7.28 -25.38 4.15
N GLY A 133 7.00 -25.87 5.37
CA GLY A 133 8.02 -26.01 6.40
C GLY A 133 8.63 -24.64 6.77
N LYS A 134 9.94 -24.60 7.04
CA LYS A 134 10.62 -23.33 7.31
C LYS A 134 10.67 -22.48 6.03
N LEU A 135 10.18 -21.25 6.09
CA LEU A 135 10.35 -20.26 5.03
C LEU A 135 11.82 -19.84 4.93
N VAL A 136 12.34 -19.74 3.73
CA VAL A 136 13.77 -19.50 3.48
C VAL A 136 13.97 -18.20 2.70
N ASN A 137 13.25 -18.05 1.59
CA ASN A 137 13.43 -16.92 0.68
C ASN A 137 12.12 -16.52 0.02
N ALA A 138 12.03 -15.28 -0.44
CA ALA A 138 11.01 -14.83 -1.38
C ALA A 138 11.61 -13.90 -2.44
N GLU A 139 11.01 -13.91 -3.61
CA GLU A 139 11.38 -13.07 -4.74
C GLU A 139 10.14 -12.34 -5.23
N ALA A 140 10.22 -11.01 -5.33
CA ALA A 140 9.11 -10.18 -5.74
C ALA A 140 9.53 -9.17 -6.82
N ASN A 141 8.65 -8.97 -7.80
CA ASN A 141 8.78 -7.91 -8.79
C ASN A 141 7.42 -7.25 -9.03
N ILE A 142 7.41 -5.92 -9.05
CA ILE A 142 6.27 -5.13 -9.45
C ILE A 142 6.72 -4.06 -10.45
N SER A 143 6.53 -4.34 -11.73
CA SER A 143 6.95 -3.47 -12.84
C SER A 143 5.75 -2.97 -13.62
N ARG A 144 5.78 -1.70 -14.01
CA ARG A 144 4.72 -1.05 -14.79
C ARG A 144 5.30 -0.16 -15.87
N ASP A 145 4.59 -0.06 -16.98
CA ASP A 145 4.79 1.00 -17.96
C ASP A 145 4.06 2.26 -17.51
N ARG A 146 4.81 3.28 -17.12
CA ARG A 146 4.31 4.62 -16.76
C ARG A 146 4.78 5.70 -17.72
N LEU A 147 5.52 5.35 -18.76
CA LEU A 147 6.10 6.30 -19.71
C LEU A 147 5.04 7.18 -20.38
N GLY A 148 3.92 6.59 -20.82
CA GLY A 148 2.81 7.31 -21.42
C GLY A 148 1.84 8.00 -20.43
N GLN A 149 2.02 7.80 -19.13
CA GLN A 149 1.12 8.31 -18.08
C GLN A 149 1.77 9.39 -17.20
N PHE A 150 3.03 9.72 -17.47
CA PHE A 150 3.76 10.73 -16.70
C PHE A 150 3.16 12.13 -16.95
N GLN A 151 2.94 12.86 -15.85
CA GLN A 151 2.48 14.25 -15.89
C GLN A 151 3.43 15.11 -15.08
N LEU A 152 4.22 15.96 -15.76
CA LEU A 152 5.08 16.95 -15.11
C LEU A 152 4.25 17.80 -14.12
N GLY A 153 4.80 18.04 -12.93
CA GLY A 153 4.14 18.81 -11.88
C GLY A 153 3.06 18.04 -11.09
N SER A 154 2.76 16.79 -11.46
CA SER A 154 1.92 15.96 -10.60
C SER A 154 2.66 15.63 -9.30
N TRP A 155 1.98 15.80 -8.16
CA TRP A 155 2.52 15.51 -6.83
C TRP A 155 3.08 14.07 -6.68
N ARG A 156 2.61 13.14 -7.51
CA ARG A 156 3.08 11.75 -7.52
C ARG A 156 4.53 11.59 -7.97
N TYR A 157 5.07 12.58 -8.67
CA TYR A 157 6.42 12.55 -9.24
C TYR A 157 7.35 13.57 -8.60
N THR A 158 6.92 14.20 -7.48
CA THR A 158 7.76 15.09 -6.67
C THR A 158 8.18 14.38 -5.38
N GLU A 159 9.39 14.67 -4.89
CA GLU A 159 9.88 14.10 -3.63
C GLU A 159 8.98 14.50 -2.45
N ALA A 160 8.52 15.75 -2.41
CA ALA A 160 7.62 16.24 -1.35
C ALA A 160 6.25 15.55 -1.33
N GLY A 161 5.72 15.21 -2.51
CA GLY A 161 4.40 14.58 -2.63
C GLY A 161 4.42 13.07 -2.42
N MET A 162 5.50 12.42 -2.89
CA MET A 162 5.64 10.97 -2.92
C MET A 162 7.11 10.57 -2.72
N PRO A 163 7.68 10.67 -1.49
CA PRO A 163 9.07 10.34 -1.22
C PRO A 163 9.44 8.93 -1.73
N GLY A 164 10.59 8.83 -2.43
CA GLY A 164 11.03 7.56 -2.99
C GLY A 164 10.18 6.99 -4.13
N GLY A 165 9.29 7.80 -4.72
CA GLY A 165 8.57 7.57 -5.96
C GLY A 165 7.98 6.18 -6.15
N VAL A 166 8.63 5.35 -6.97
CA VAL A 166 8.19 3.99 -7.30
C VAL A 166 7.93 3.13 -6.06
N MET A 167 8.70 3.34 -4.97
CA MET A 167 8.53 2.56 -3.74
C MET A 167 7.20 2.84 -3.06
N LEU A 168 6.89 4.10 -2.77
CA LEU A 168 5.63 4.46 -2.10
C LEU A 168 4.41 4.28 -3.01
N GLN A 169 4.59 4.36 -4.31
CA GLN A 169 3.46 4.24 -5.25
C GLN A 169 3.04 2.80 -5.51
N ILE A 170 4.01 1.91 -5.83
CA ILE A 170 3.73 0.50 -6.16
C ILE A 170 4.48 -0.51 -5.29
N GLY A 171 5.72 -0.23 -4.89
CA GLY A 171 6.52 -1.10 -4.03
C GLY A 171 5.81 -1.44 -2.73
N ILE A 172 5.05 -0.48 -2.17
CA ILE A 172 4.27 -0.64 -0.94
C ILE A 172 3.30 -1.82 -0.97
N HIS A 173 2.73 -2.14 -2.12
CA HIS A 173 1.82 -3.28 -2.24
C HIS A 173 2.53 -4.61 -2.04
N TYR A 174 3.78 -4.71 -2.48
CA TYR A 174 4.52 -5.96 -2.41
C TYR A 174 5.37 -6.07 -1.14
N THR A 175 5.79 -4.96 -0.52
CA THR A 175 6.31 -5.01 0.85
C THR A 175 5.25 -5.52 1.81
N ASP A 176 4.00 -5.05 1.68
CA ASP A 176 2.86 -5.51 2.47
C ASP A 176 2.59 -7.02 2.27
N VAL A 177 2.57 -7.49 1.02
CA VAL A 177 2.36 -8.93 0.73
C VAL A 177 3.53 -9.77 1.24
N LEU A 178 4.77 -9.28 1.14
CA LEU A 178 5.93 -9.98 1.69
C LEU A 178 5.85 -10.10 3.22
N GLU A 179 5.48 -9.03 3.94
CA GLU A 179 5.24 -9.11 5.39
C GLU A 179 4.08 -10.05 5.73
N TYR A 180 3.02 -10.03 4.93
CA TYR A 180 1.86 -10.91 5.09
C TYR A 180 2.21 -12.39 4.96
N LEU A 181 3.08 -12.73 4.00
CA LEU A 181 3.46 -14.13 3.71
C LEU A 181 4.68 -14.60 4.52
N MET A 182 5.74 -13.79 4.59
CA MET A 182 7.03 -14.17 5.13
C MET A 182 7.22 -13.76 6.60
N GLY A 183 6.33 -12.90 7.14
CA GLY A 183 6.45 -12.31 8.48
C GLY A 183 7.15 -10.96 8.48
N PRO A 184 7.24 -10.30 9.65
CA PRO A 184 7.78 -8.96 9.79
C PRO A 184 9.18 -8.79 9.21
N ILE A 185 9.44 -7.63 8.59
CA ILE A 185 10.75 -7.26 8.07
C ILE A 185 11.51 -6.52 9.16
N ARG A 186 12.74 -6.97 9.46
CA ARG A 186 13.62 -6.39 10.47
C ARG A 186 14.54 -5.33 9.92
N ALA A 187 15.09 -5.55 8.71
CA ALA A 187 16.07 -4.66 8.12
C ALA A 187 16.01 -4.66 6.59
N VAL A 188 16.53 -3.61 5.99
CA VAL A 188 16.54 -3.41 4.53
C VAL A 188 17.92 -2.97 4.04
N ARG A 189 18.35 -3.51 2.88
CA ARG A 189 19.34 -2.94 2.00
C ARG A 189 18.68 -2.54 0.70
N GLY A 190 18.94 -1.33 0.19
CA GLY A 190 18.27 -0.81 -0.99
C GLY A 190 19.17 -0.03 -1.94
N SER A 191 18.80 -0.06 -3.21
CA SER A 191 19.31 0.83 -4.25
C SER A 191 18.16 1.40 -5.03
N LEU A 192 18.16 2.71 -5.25
CA LEU A 192 17.15 3.44 -6.00
C LEU A 192 17.86 4.24 -7.10
N ALA A 193 17.25 4.28 -8.29
CA ALA A 193 17.77 5.06 -9.40
C ALA A 193 16.65 5.78 -10.15
N GLN A 194 16.98 6.90 -10.76
CA GLN A 194 16.16 7.63 -11.72
C GLN A 194 16.85 7.55 -13.07
N LEU A 195 16.26 6.81 -14.02
CA LEU A 195 16.91 6.51 -15.29
C LEU A 195 16.16 7.05 -16.51
N VAL A 196 14.84 7.07 -16.48
CA VAL A 196 13.99 7.28 -17.66
C VAL A 196 12.94 8.36 -17.46
N LEU A 197 12.17 8.30 -16.38
CA LEU A 197 11.11 9.28 -16.12
C LEU A 197 11.71 10.63 -15.71
N PRO A 198 11.22 11.74 -16.27
CA PRO A 198 11.62 13.06 -15.81
C PRO A 198 11.08 13.32 -14.39
N GLY A 199 11.72 14.23 -13.63
CA GLY A 199 11.29 14.62 -12.30
C GLY A 199 12.35 14.34 -11.23
N GLU A 200 11.92 14.25 -9.97
CA GLU A 200 12.82 14.15 -8.81
C GLU A 200 12.89 12.70 -8.27
N ASN A 201 11.86 11.93 -8.52
CA ASN A 201 11.68 10.63 -7.90
C ASN A 201 12.36 9.48 -8.65
N PRO A 202 12.88 8.47 -7.94
CA PRO A 202 13.37 7.26 -8.57
C PRO A 202 12.25 6.54 -9.31
N ASP A 203 12.57 6.00 -10.48
CA ASP A 203 11.68 5.18 -11.31
C ASP A 203 12.00 3.68 -11.23
N ILE A 204 13.11 3.32 -10.57
CA ILE A 204 13.49 1.94 -10.27
C ILE A 204 14.01 1.82 -8.83
N ALA A 205 13.71 0.69 -8.19
CA ALA A 205 14.22 0.32 -6.88
C ALA A 205 14.45 -1.19 -6.78
N SER A 206 15.53 -1.56 -6.09
CA SER A 206 15.84 -2.95 -5.73
C SER A 206 16.15 -3.02 -4.24
N LEU A 207 15.42 -3.87 -3.52
CA LEU A 207 15.58 -4.06 -2.09
C LEU A 207 15.94 -5.51 -1.74
N ILE A 208 16.79 -5.68 -0.74
CA ILE A 208 16.96 -6.93 0.02
C ILE A 208 16.33 -6.69 1.39
N LEU A 209 15.41 -7.56 1.77
CA LEU A 209 14.61 -7.49 2.98
C LEU A 209 14.98 -8.65 3.90
N GLU A 210 15.36 -8.36 5.13
CA GLU A 210 15.66 -9.37 6.15
C GLU A 210 14.46 -9.50 7.09
N HIS A 211 13.88 -10.70 7.18
CA HIS A 211 12.75 -10.97 8.06
C HIS A 211 13.20 -11.35 9.48
N GLU A 212 12.34 -11.14 10.47
CA GLU A 212 12.62 -11.50 11.88
C GLU A 212 12.87 -13.01 12.07
N ASN A 213 12.22 -13.86 11.26
CA ASN A 213 12.40 -15.32 11.29
C ASN A 213 13.71 -15.80 10.61
N GLY A 214 14.53 -14.86 10.11
CA GLY A 214 15.79 -15.11 9.42
C GLY A 214 15.67 -15.38 7.91
N ALA A 215 14.47 -15.40 7.34
CA ALA A 215 14.27 -15.49 5.89
C ALA A 215 14.72 -14.20 5.21
N LEU A 216 15.07 -14.30 3.92
CA LEU A 216 15.41 -13.17 3.08
C LEU A 216 14.38 -13.01 1.96
N SER A 217 14.12 -11.76 1.56
CA SER A 217 13.32 -11.48 0.37
C SER A 217 14.00 -10.44 -0.52
N THR A 218 13.72 -10.49 -1.80
CA THR A 218 14.08 -9.43 -2.75
C THR A 218 12.83 -8.79 -3.30
N LEU A 219 12.86 -7.47 -3.48
CA LEU A 219 11.80 -6.73 -4.14
C LEU A 219 12.39 -5.79 -5.18
N ASN A 220 11.97 -5.98 -6.44
CA ASN A 220 12.20 -5.02 -7.50
C ASN A 220 10.91 -4.27 -7.83
N ALA A 221 11.01 -2.94 -7.97
CA ALA A 221 9.91 -2.09 -8.39
C ALA A 221 10.39 -1.18 -9.52
N CYS A 222 9.64 -1.11 -10.63
CA CYS A 222 10.01 -0.33 -11.80
C CYS A 222 8.80 0.36 -12.44
N TYR A 223 8.98 1.63 -12.82
CA TYR A 223 8.01 2.41 -13.60
C TYR A 223 8.35 2.54 -15.07
N ALA A 224 9.59 2.21 -15.44
CA ALA A 224 10.13 2.37 -16.78
C ALA A 224 10.25 1.03 -17.55
N SER A 225 9.43 0.07 -17.18
CA SER A 225 9.32 -1.21 -17.89
C SER A 225 8.44 -1.07 -19.12
N ALA A 226 8.80 -1.73 -20.21
CA ALA A 226 7.99 -1.74 -21.45
C ALA A 226 6.62 -2.43 -21.31
N SER A 227 6.38 -3.14 -20.21
CA SER A 227 5.14 -3.85 -19.94
C SER A 227 4.88 -3.96 -18.42
N GLU A 228 3.62 -4.23 -18.07
CA GLU A 228 3.30 -4.64 -16.69
C GLU A 228 3.79 -6.07 -16.46
N TYR A 229 4.49 -6.28 -15.35
CA TYR A 229 4.88 -7.60 -14.90
C TYR A 229 4.88 -7.68 -13.37
N TYR A 230 4.21 -8.69 -12.85
CA TYR A 230 4.11 -8.98 -11.42
C TYR A 230 4.59 -10.39 -11.16
N LEU A 231 5.47 -10.55 -10.17
CA LEU A 231 6.01 -11.84 -9.76
C LEU A 231 6.08 -11.89 -8.22
N MET A 232 5.74 -13.04 -7.65
CA MET A 232 5.92 -13.34 -6.23
C MET A 232 6.20 -14.84 -6.08
N ASN A 233 7.45 -15.20 -5.82
CA ASN A 233 7.85 -16.57 -5.54
C ASN A 233 8.14 -16.71 -4.04
N ILE A 234 7.65 -17.79 -3.44
CA ILE A 234 7.85 -18.10 -2.01
C ILE A 234 8.51 -19.45 -1.89
N TYR A 235 9.68 -19.49 -1.28
CA TYR A 235 10.51 -20.68 -1.15
C TYR A 235 10.51 -21.13 0.32
N GLY A 236 9.99 -22.31 0.57
CA GLY A 236 10.09 -23.02 1.85
C GLY A 236 10.97 -24.26 1.74
N LYS A 237 11.34 -24.82 2.90
CA LYS A 237 12.13 -26.04 2.96
C LYS A 237 11.43 -27.24 2.30
N GLU A 238 10.09 -27.31 2.38
CA GLU A 238 9.30 -28.46 1.93
C GLU A 238 8.47 -28.17 0.67
N ALA A 239 8.25 -26.90 0.31
CA ALA A 239 7.48 -26.53 -0.87
C ALA A 239 7.87 -25.15 -1.38
N THR A 240 7.52 -24.88 -2.64
CA THR A 240 7.68 -23.57 -3.30
C THR A 240 6.40 -23.20 -4.04
N ALA A 241 5.98 -21.94 -3.93
CA ALA A 241 4.95 -21.34 -4.76
C ALA A 241 5.58 -20.35 -5.73
N TYR A 242 5.14 -20.41 -6.98
CA TYR A 242 5.54 -19.51 -8.06
C TYR A 242 4.30 -18.79 -8.56
N TYR A 243 4.29 -17.47 -8.47
CA TYR A 243 3.23 -16.64 -9.04
C TYR A 243 3.82 -15.62 -10.00
N ASP A 244 3.28 -15.56 -11.18
CA ASP A 244 3.49 -14.44 -12.10
C ASP A 244 2.20 -14.07 -12.84
N LEU A 245 2.20 -12.84 -13.41
CA LEU A 245 1.03 -12.25 -14.05
C LEU A 245 0.50 -13.08 -15.22
N HIS A 246 1.37 -13.78 -15.96
CA HIS A 246 1.02 -14.47 -17.19
C HIS A 246 0.69 -15.95 -16.99
N ASN A 247 1.39 -16.61 -16.06
CA ASN A 247 1.26 -18.05 -15.80
C ASN A 247 0.39 -18.38 -14.57
N GLY A 248 0.01 -17.35 -13.77
CA GLY A 248 -0.76 -17.56 -12.55
C GLY A 248 0.05 -18.26 -11.45
N LEU A 249 -0.64 -18.94 -10.55
CA LEU A 249 -0.03 -19.63 -9.41
C LEU A 249 0.31 -21.08 -9.77
N ARG A 250 1.55 -21.47 -9.48
CA ARG A 250 2.06 -22.85 -9.56
C ARG A 250 2.67 -23.24 -8.23
N PHE A 251 2.59 -24.51 -7.90
CA PHE A 251 3.07 -25.03 -6.61
C PHE A 251 3.85 -26.31 -6.80
N GLN A 252 4.95 -26.44 -6.07
CA GLN A 252 5.84 -27.60 -6.09
C GLN A 252 6.17 -28.05 -4.68
N LYS A 253 5.99 -29.33 -4.40
CA LYS A 253 6.44 -29.96 -3.16
C LYS A 253 7.84 -30.55 -3.33
N ARG A 254 8.58 -30.66 -2.24
CA ARG A 254 9.85 -31.39 -2.22
C ARG A 254 9.68 -32.81 -2.79
N GLY A 255 10.64 -33.24 -3.58
CA GLY A 255 10.62 -34.58 -4.22
C GLY A 255 9.81 -34.65 -5.52
N THR A 256 9.10 -33.57 -5.91
CA THR A 256 8.48 -33.50 -7.25
C THR A 256 9.39 -32.79 -8.25
N THR A 257 9.31 -33.15 -9.54
CA THR A 257 10.16 -32.60 -10.61
C THR A 257 9.59 -31.35 -11.24
N THR A 258 8.29 -31.10 -11.10
CA THR A 258 7.60 -29.98 -11.76
C THR A 258 6.62 -29.29 -10.82
N ALA A 259 6.44 -27.98 -11.02
CA ALA A 259 5.40 -27.22 -10.34
C ALA A 259 4.07 -27.38 -11.08
N GLY A 260 3.04 -27.85 -10.39
CA GLY A 260 1.68 -27.94 -10.92
C GLY A 260 0.92 -26.63 -10.80
N PRO A 261 -0.03 -26.32 -11.71
CA PRO A 261 -0.89 -25.17 -11.60
C PRO A 261 -1.83 -25.28 -10.39
N VAL A 262 -2.07 -24.15 -9.74
CA VAL A 262 -3.04 -24.04 -8.63
C VAL A 262 -4.20 -23.18 -9.11
N PRO A 263 -5.38 -23.74 -9.32
CA PRO A 263 -6.55 -22.93 -9.63
C PRO A 263 -6.98 -22.11 -8.42
N PHE A 264 -7.30 -20.84 -8.64
CA PHE A 264 -7.89 -19.97 -7.64
C PHE A 264 -8.99 -19.10 -8.27
N PRO A 265 -10.08 -18.83 -7.57
CA PRO A 265 -11.12 -17.94 -8.08
C PRO A 265 -10.57 -16.50 -8.10
N LYS A 266 -10.92 -15.75 -9.14
CA LYS A 266 -10.73 -14.29 -9.12
C LYS A 266 -11.73 -13.69 -8.14
N ASN A 267 -11.26 -12.86 -7.24
CA ASN A 267 -12.09 -12.14 -6.28
C ASN A 267 -12.02 -10.63 -6.51
N ASP A 268 -13.01 -9.91 -6.01
CA ASP A 268 -13.02 -8.44 -6.02
C ASP A 268 -12.42 -7.93 -4.71
N THR A 269 -11.09 -7.77 -4.71
CA THR A 269 -10.32 -7.38 -3.52
C THR A 269 -10.73 -6.02 -2.96
N LEU A 270 -11.19 -5.09 -3.81
CA LEU A 270 -11.66 -3.78 -3.38
C LEU A 270 -13.01 -3.87 -2.67
N VAL A 271 -13.91 -4.71 -3.19
CA VAL A 271 -15.18 -4.98 -2.51
C VAL A 271 -14.94 -5.64 -1.16
N GLU A 272 -13.99 -6.59 -1.09
CA GLU A 272 -13.68 -7.29 0.17
C GLU A 272 -13.09 -6.36 1.23
N GLU A 273 -12.13 -5.49 0.88
CA GLU A 273 -11.53 -4.59 1.88
C GLU A 273 -12.52 -3.50 2.35
N LEU A 274 -13.35 -2.98 1.45
CA LEU A 274 -14.40 -2.03 1.81
C LEU A 274 -15.49 -2.69 2.65
N ALA A 275 -15.89 -3.92 2.31
CA ALA A 275 -16.87 -4.67 3.08
C ALA A 275 -16.37 -4.96 4.51
N GLU A 276 -15.10 -5.30 4.66
CA GLU A 276 -14.44 -5.48 5.96
C GLU A 276 -14.44 -4.18 6.77
N PHE A 277 -14.14 -3.04 6.14
CA PHE A 277 -14.25 -1.73 6.80
C PHE A 277 -15.67 -1.45 7.28
N ALA A 278 -16.68 -1.66 6.44
CA ALA A 278 -18.07 -1.47 6.82
C ALA A 278 -18.49 -2.40 7.98
N ASP A 279 -18.03 -3.65 7.97
CA ASP A 279 -18.28 -4.60 9.06
C ASP A 279 -17.59 -4.16 10.36
N ALA A 280 -16.36 -3.67 10.29
CA ALA A 280 -15.65 -3.12 11.46
C ALA A 280 -16.35 -1.88 12.06
N VAL A 281 -16.86 -0.98 11.21
CA VAL A 281 -17.67 0.18 11.64
C VAL A 281 -18.95 -0.28 12.39
N ARG A 282 -19.53 -1.42 12.01
CA ARG A 282 -20.69 -2.05 12.66
C ARG A 282 -20.33 -2.92 13.86
N GLY A 283 -19.07 -2.92 14.31
CA GLY A 283 -18.59 -3.75 15.43
C GLY A 283 -18.42 -5.23 15.10
N LYS A 284 -18.38 -5.61 13.82
CA LYS A 284 -18.23 -6.99 13.36
C LYS A 284 -16.78 -7.31 13.02
N GLY A 285 -15.88 -7.20 13.99
CA GLY A 285 -14.46 -7.46 13.82
C GLY A 285 -13.61 -6.19 13.69
N ALA A 286 -12.39 -6.35 13.18
CA ALA A 286 -11.43 -5.27 12.98
C ALA A 286 -10.83 -5.33 11.57
N PRO A 287 -10.37 -4.20 10.98
CA PRO A 287 -9.69 -4.22 9.71
C PRO A 287 -8.41 -5.07 9.76
N GLU A 288 -8.17 -5.86 8.73
CA GLU A 288 -6.92 -6.61 8.60
C GLU A 288 -5.72 -5.68 8.47
N MET A 289 -5.89 -4.55 7.77
CA MET A 289 -4.92 -3.46 7.68
C MET A 289 -5.39 -2.25 8.49
N ASP A 290 -4.81 -2.10 9.66
CA ASP A 290 -5.00 -0.97 10.56
C ASP A 290 -3.84 0.05 10.50
N GLY A 291 -3.91 1.09 11.31
CA GLY A 291 -2.89 2.15 11.35
C GLY A 291 -1.51 1.68 11.82
N GLU A 292 -1.43 0.68 12.72
CA GLU A 292 -0.15 0.15 13.21
C GLU A 292 0.56 -0.64 12.10
N LYS A 293 -0.15 -1.53 11.41
CA LYS A 293 0.37 -2.28 10.27
C LYS A 293 0.74 -1.39 9.10
N GLY A 294 -0.08 -0.36 8.81
CA GLY A 294 0.25 0.64 7.79
C GLY A 294 1.50 1.45 8.13
N THR A 295 1.71 1.75 9.41
CA THR A 295 2.94 2.42 9.88
C THR A 295 4.16 1.51 9.73
N ALA A 296 4.04 0.22 10.05
CA ALA A 296 5.12 -0.76 9.87
C ALA A 296 5.49 -0.91 8.39
N SER A 297 4.49 -1.10 7.51
CA SER A 297 4.72 -1.17 6.06
C SER A 297 5.37 0.10 5.48
N LEU A 298 4.97 1.28 5.94
CA LEU A 298 5.63 2.54 5.58
C LEU A 298 7.09 2.58 6.04
N ALA A 299 7.38 2.12 7.27
CA ALA A 299 8.74 2.13 7.82
C ALA A 299 9.69 1.26 6.98
N VAL A 300 9.24 0.14 6.43
CA VAL A 300 10.04 -0.70 5.51
C VAL A 300 10.48 0.09 4.27
N LEU A 301 9.56 0.84 3.67
CA LEU A 301 9.89 1.63 2.48
C LEU A 301 10.82 2.78 2.79
N LEU A 302 10.59 3.49 3.90
CA LEU A 302 11.46 4.57 4.35
C LEU A 302 12.86 4.06 4.72
N ALA A 303 12.96 2.85 5.30
CA ALA A 303 14.24 2.18 5.54
C ALA A 303 14.95 1.86 4.21
N GLY A 304 14.23 1.42 3.19
CA GLY A 304 14.78 1.19 1.85
C GLY A 304 15.32 2.48 1.20
N ILE A 305 14.57 3.57 1.28
CA ILE A 305 14.98 4.88 0.79
C ILE A 305 16.23 5.37 1.54
N ARG A 306 16.22 5.28 2.87
CA ARG A 306 17.34 5.63 3.72
C ARG A 306 18.58 4.77 3.43
N SER A 307 18.40 3.46 3.26
CA SER A 307 19.47 2.53 2.91
C SER A 307 20.14 2.90 1.59
N ALA A 308 19.36 3.26 0.57
CA ALA A 308 19.89 3.70 -0.72
C ALA A 308 20.68 5.02 -0.61
N ARG A 309 20.22 5.97 0.21
CA ARG A 309 20.90 7.26 0.44
C ARG A 309 22.20 7.11 1.23
N GLU A 310 22.18 6.28 2.31
CA GLU A 310 23.32 6.10 3.20
C GLU A 310 24.30 5.00 2.72
N GLY A 311 23.93 4.18 1.74
CA GLY A 311 24.76 3.08 1.22
C GLY A 311 24.97 1.95 2.24
N ARG A 312 24.08 1.78 3.20
CA ARG A 312 24.19 0.78 4.27
C ARG A 312 22.89 0.02 4.51
N ARG A 313 22.98 -1.02 5.30
CA ARG A 313 21.84 -1.72 5.89
C ARG A 313 21.17 -0.81 6.93
N VAL A 314 19.84 -0.74 6.91
CA VAL A 314 19.02 0.03 7.86
C VAL A 314 18.05 -0.90 8.59
N GLU A 315 18.04 -0.83 9.92
CA GLU A 315 17.07 -1.52 10.76
C GLU A 315 15.73 -0.77 10.72
N ILE A 316 14.61 -1.50 10.71
CA ILE A 316 13.27 -0.88 10.74
C ILE A 316 13.08 -0.08 12.04
N ALA A 317 13.64 -0.55 13.16
CA ALA A 317 13.62 0.14 14.44
C ALA A 317 14.22 1.56 14.35
N GLU A 318 15.32 1.75 13.60
CA GLU A 318 15.92 3.07 13.40
C GLU A 318 14.96 4.09 12.78
N VAL A 319 14.08 3.62 11.88
CA VAL A 319 13.07 4.47 11.22
C VAL A 319 11.88 4.71 12.13
N LEU A 320 11.46 3.68 12.86
CA LEU A 320 10.34 3.78 13.80
C LEU A 320 10.68 4.66 15.02
N GLU A 321 11.89 4.60 15.54
CA GLU A 321 12.31 5.34 16.74
C GLU A 321 12.66 6.81 16.47
N GLY A 322 12.82 7.18 15.20
CA GLY A 322 13.09 8.55 14.80
C GLY A 322 14.53 8.96 15.10
N SER A 323 15.51 8.27 14.55
CA SER A 323 16.91 8.62 14.71
C SER A 323 17.29 9.81 13.86
N ARG A 324 17.75 10.88 14.54
CA ARG A 324 18.52 12.07 14.15
C ARG A 324 18.09 12.82 12.88
N PRO A 325 18.04 14.16 12.91
CA PRO A 325 17.87 14.95 11.69
C PRO A 325 18.99 14.62 10.69
N GLU A 326 18.58 14.20 9.48
CA GLU A 326 19.53 13.84 8.41
C GLU A 326 20.27 15.07 7.89
N PRO A 327 21.56 14.97 7.61
CA PRO A 327 22.22 15.92 6.72
C PRO A 327 21.66 15.68 5.30
N ALA A 328 21.09 16.71 4.72
CA ALA A 328 20.76 16.75 3.31
C ALA A 328 22.02 16.49 2.49
N GLN A 329 22.18 15.32 1.88
CA GLN A 329 23.20 15.09 0.85
C GLN A 329 22.74 14.09 -0.20
N ASP A 330 22.72 14.61 -1.42
CA ASP A 330 22.56 13.95 -2.70
C ASP A 330 23.45 12.71 -2.87
N ARG A 331 22.85 11.52 -2.89
CA ARG A 331 23.38 10.33 -3.55
C ARG A 331 22.28 9.52 -4.21
N ILE A 332 21.51 10.17 -5.05
CA ILE A 332 20.80 9.50 -6.13
C ILE A 332 21.77 9.50 -7.29
N HIS A 333 22.23 8.33 -7.73
CA HIS A 333 23.07 8.24 -8.90
C HIS A 333 22.29 8.74 -10.12
N LYS A 334 22.52 9.99 -10.49
CA LYS A 334 22.18 10.48 -11.83
C LYS A 334 23.28 9.94 -12.76
N THR A 335 23.05 8.83 -13.39
CA THR A 335 23.88 8.43 -14.55
C THR A 335 23.53 9.37 -15.70
N ARG A 336 24.53 10.09 -16.18
CA ARG A 336 24.45 10.92 -17.38
C ARG A 336 24.30 10.06 -18.63
#